data_40996ef5a4d391d5796428df869ac76b
#
_entry.id   40996ef5a4d391d5796428df869ac76b
#
_cell.length_a   1.000
_cell.length_b   1.000
_cell.length_c   1.000
_cell.angle_alpha   90.00
_cell.angle_beta   90.00
_cell.angle_gamma   90.00
#
_symmetry.space_group_name_H-M   'P 1'
#
loop_
_entity.id
_entity.type
_entity.pdbx_description
1 polymer ?
#
loop_
_entity_poly.entity_id
_entity_poly.type
_entity_poly.pdbx_seq_one_letter_code
_entity_poly.pdbx_strand_id
1 'polypeptide(L)'
;KFMHRDPFKSMTYFYNNVFYNKSTTTTTTWHDTARYLGNLGAVTFSNNCFYEASGIHSKYEPADAYKVTENPKMVNPGQKPERNEQGILSGATIWDGYKIGKDSPLVDAGIYVPQMGTMDFFGNQLYYGDAPDIGVYEVPEGEYNAPPVNLAVKASASANNFHVSFDACNVVDGDDTTRWASADSTLPIWLELDFGEETTFNELIAKENIVSGWASARIAKFELQKWNGTEFEKFYESSETIGESAEFVFPEVTTTKLRFVITGLKADTTLHGKGQTDPSLKELELYYNKQASKKVNLVLNKEVITNNCHNDFDVSWLNDGKMDTRWASANSELPIEIEFNLGSDVTFNTMAMTENIVANWATPRIESFQLQAWDGTTYQTIFENTGEVGERKEFAFEDTTAQKIRLVITALRADTSANSAGQTDPSIAEFELYRR
;
A
#
# COMPACT_ATOMS: atom_id res chain seq x y z
N LYS A 1 -6.88 26.24 -5.68
CA LYS A 1 -6.54 26.26 -4.24
C LYS A 1 -7.52 25.31 -3.60
N PHE A 2 -7.10 24.07 -3.39
CA PHE A 2 -7.99 22.98 -2.97
C PHE A 2 -8.29 22.99 -1.47
N MET A 3 -7.54 23.72 -0.65
CA MET A 3 -7.64 23.58 0.80
C MET A 3 -7.64 24.90 1.55
N HIS A 4 -8.47 24.97 2.55
CA HIS A 4 -8.60 26.08 3.46
C HIS A 4 -7.57 26.02 4.60
N ARG A 5 -7.34 27.12 5.31
CA ARG A 5 -6.31 27.30 6.33
C ARG A 5 -6.50 26.53 7.63
N ASP A 6 -7.65 25.96 7.87
CA ASP A 6 -7.93 25.26 9.13
C ASP A 6 -7.36 23.86 9.12
N PRO A 7 -6.77 23.37 10.22
CA PRO A 7 -6.31 22.00 10.33
C PRO A 7 -7.49 21.06 10.14
N PHE A 8 -7.29 19.99 9.36
CA PHE A 8 -8.29 18.96 9.20
C PHE A 8 -8.59 18.34 10.55
N LYS A 9 -9.85 18.27 10.91
CA LYS A 9 -10.34 17.64 12.16
C LYS A 9 -10.55 16.12 11.98
N SER A 10 -10.50 15.64 10.72
CA SER A 10 -10.69 14.23 10.35
C SER A 10 -9.72 13.88 9.21
N MET A 11 -9.47 12.59 9.01
CA MET A 11 -8.71 12.10 7.86
C MET A 11 -9.38 12.53 6.55
N THR A 12 -8.57 12.95 5.60
CA THR A 12 -9.01 13.32 4.24
C THR A 12 -8.25 12.49 3.24
N TYR A 13 -8.97 11.84 2.35
CA TYR A 13 -8.43 10.93 1.35
C TYR A 13 -8.62 11.51 -0.05
N PHE A 14 -7.59 11.38 -0.88
CA PHE A 14 -7.61 11.70 -2.30
C PHE A 14 -7.26 10.43 -3.07
N TYR A 15 -8.26 9.80 -3.67
CA TYR A 15 -8.12 8.57 -4.44
C TYR A 15 -8.64 8.77 -5.86
N ASN A 16 -7.99 8.14 -6.84
CA ASN A 16 -8.42 8.08 -8.24
C ASN A 16 -8.65 9.47 -8.88
N ASN A 17 -7.90 10.50 -8.47
CA ASN A 17 -8.05 11.83 -9.05
C ASN A 17 -7.02 12.07 -10.15
N VAL A 18 -7.36 12.93 -11.11
CA VAL A 18 -6.45 13.44 -12.13
C VAL A 18 -6.12 14.91 -11.87
N PHE A 19 -4.86 15.20 -11.58
CA PHE A 19 -4.29 16.52 -11.49
C PHE A 19 -3.52 16.79 -12.78
N TYR A 20 -4.11 17.59 -13.67
CA TYR A 20 -3.63 17.78 -15.03
C TYR A 20 -3.16 19.20 -15.28
N ASN A 21 -1.87 19.40 -15.55
CA ASN A 21 -1.30 20.66 -15.98
C ASN A 21 -0.82 20.55 -17.43
N LYS A 22 -1.50 21.26 -18.33
CA LYS A 22 -1.15 21.30 -19.75
C LYS A 22 -0.10 22.33 -20.13
N SER A 23 0.38 23.13 -19.18
CA SER A 23 1.44 24.12 -19.45
C SER A 23 2.76 23.42 -19.71
N THR A 24 3.42 23.79 -20.81
CA THR A 24 4.76 23.29 -21.14
C THR A 24 5.88 24.16 -20.54
N THR A 25 5.53 25.25 -19.86
CA THR A 25 6.49 26.23 -19.33
C THR A 25 6.39 26.46 -17.83
N THR A 26 5.29 26.03 -17.20
CA THR A 26 5.07 26.20 -15.76
C THR A 26 4.62 24.89 -15.14
N THR A 27 5.11 24.61 -13.94
CA THR A 27 4.68 23.46 -13.14
C THR A 27 3.47 23.81 -12.28
N THR A 28 2.75 22.78 -11.81
CA THR A 28 1.73 22.97 -10.77
C THR A 28 2.42 23.46 -9.51
N THR A 29 1.95 24.57 -8.96
CA THR A 29 2.44 25.05 -7.69
C THR A 29 1.72 24.31 -6.56
N TRP A 30 2.27 23.20 -6.13
CA TRP A 30 1.93 22.57 -4.87
C TRP A 30 2.54 23.45 -3.77
N HIS A 31 1.74 24.36 -3.23
CA HIS A 31 2.19 25.15 -2.09
C HIS A 31 2.47 24.20 -0.94
N ASP A 32 3.66 24.33 -0.38
CA ASP A 32 4.17 23.69 0.81
C ASP A 32 3.04 23.04 1.65
N THR A 33 2.80 21.76 1.40
CA THR A 33 1.73 21.01 2.03
C THR A 33 1.91 20.97 3.55
N ALA A 34 3.17 20.96 4.03
CA ALA A 34 3.49 21.04 5.45
C ALA A 34 3.06 22.39 6.07
N ARG A 35 3.18 23.48 5.32
CA ARG A 35 2.81 24.82 5.80
C ARG A 35 1.31 25.09 5.78
N TYR A 36 0.55 24.45 4.87
CA TYR A 36 -0.87 24.72 4.66
C TYR A 36 -1.78 23.60 5.18
N LEU A 37 -1.29 22.38 5.34
CA LEU A 37 -2.04 21.25 5.85
C LEU A 37 -1.82 20.99 7.34
N GLY A 38 -0.86 21.69 7.95
CA GLY A 38 -0.56 21.61 9.38
C GLY A 38 0.01 20.25 9.80
N ASN A 39 -0.79 19.21 9.81
CA ASN A 39 -0.37 17.85 10.11
C ASN A 39 -0.66 16.96 8.91
N LEU A 40 0.39 16.58 8.16
CA LEU A 40 0.28 15.69 6.98
C LEU A 40 -0.31 14.32 7.31
N GLY A 41 -0.26 13.88 8.57
CA GLY A 41 -0.91 12.64 9.02
C GLY A 41 -2.44 12.62 8.90
N ALA A 42 -3.07 13.76 8.53
CA ALA A 42 -4.52 13.83 8.31
C ALA A 42 -4.93 13.78 6.83
N VAL A 43 -3.99 13.60 5.90
CA VAL A 43 -4.28 13.60 4.46
C VAL A 43 -3.53 12.46 3.79
N THR A 44 -4.25 11.64 3.03
CA THR A 44 -3.70 10.52 2.29
C THR A 44 -3.98 10.68 0.79
N PHE A 45 -2.97 10.42 -0.02
CA PHE A 45 -3.08 10.33 -1.47
C PHE A 45 -2.73 8.91 -1.91
N SER A 46 -3.55 8.31 -2.76
CA SER A 46 -3.26 7.00 -3.36
C SER A 46 -3.92 6.86 -4.72
N ASN A 47 -3.21 6.28 -5.68
CA ASN A 47 -3.70 6.02 -7.02
C ASN A 47 -4.23 7.28 -7.72
N ASN A 48 -3.48 8.36 -7.68
CA ASN A 48 -3.83 9.58 -8.40
C ASN A 48 -2.91 9.77 -9.62
N CYS A 49 -3.39 10.49 -10.61
CA CYS A 49 -2.56 10.96 -11.72
C CYS A 49 -2.10 12.39 -11.46
N PHE A 50 -0.79 12.61 -11.47
CA PHE A 50 -0.15 13.93 -11.39
C PHE A 50 0.60 14.22 -12.70
N TYR A 51 -0.12 14.73 -13.71
CA TYR A 51 0.46 14.98 -15.01
C TYR A 51 0.92 16.44 -15.18
N GLU A 52 2.18 16.61 -15.54
CA GLU A 52 2.82 17.87 -15.87
C GLU A 52 3.32 17.84 -17.32
N ALA A 53 2.67 18.58 -18.22
CA ALA A 53 3.11 18.62 -19.64
C ALA A 53 4.50 19.23 -19.84
N SER A 54 5.03 19.95 -18.84
CA SER A 54 6.40 20.45 -18.80
C SER A 54 7.44 19.35 -18.56
N GLY A 55 7.02 18.17 -18.06
CA GLY A 55 7.90 17.10 -17.59
C GLY A 55 8.64 17.43 -16.28
N ILE A 56 8.31 18.54 -15.62
CA ILE A 56 8.96 18.97 -14.38
C ILE A 56 7.95 18.90 -13.24
N HIS A 57 8.15 17.97 -12.32
CA HIS A 57 7.34 17.82 -11.12
C HIS A 57 7.82 18.72 -9.98
N SER A 58 6.87 19.22 -9.20
CA SER A 58 7.18 20.03 -8.02
C SER A 58 7.71 19.13 -6.90
N LYS A 59 8.78 19.53 -6.23
CA LYS A 59 9.27 18.88 -5.01
C LYS A 59 8.27 18.86 -3.84
N TYR A 60 7.18 19.62 -3.96
CA TYR A 60 6.08 19.66 -2.99
C TYR A 60 4.84 18.92 -3.48
N GLU A 61 4.95 18.12 -4.55
CA GLU A 61 3.90 17.21 -4.96
C GLU A 61 3.58 16.23 -3.82
N PRO A 62 2.30 15.95 -3.55
CA PRO A 62 1.93 15.02 -2.49
C PRO A 62 2.56 13.64 -2.68
N ALA A 63 2.96 13.02 -1.59
CA ALA A 63 3.42 11.64 -1.61
C ALA A 63 2.22 10.72 -1.96
N ASP A 64 2.38 9.93 -3.01
CA ASP A 64 1.44 8.93 -3.47
C ASP A 64 2.27 7.79 -4.08
N ALA A 65 2.32 6.65 -3.39
CA ALA A 65 3.15 5.52 -3.79
C ALA A 65 2.68 4.85 -5.10
N TYR A 66 1.43 5.06 -5.48
CA TYR A 66 0.79 4.44 -6.64
C TYR A 66 0.39 5.47 -7.70
N LYS A 67 1.04 6.62 -7.70
CA LYS A 67 0.73 7.69 -8.65
C LYS A 67 1.12 7.34 -10.08
N VAL A 68 0.30 7.81 -11.03
CA VAL A 68 0.62 7.85 -12.45
C VAL A 68 1.10 9.25 -12.80
N THR A 69 2.23 9.36 -13.50
CA THR A 69 2.80 10.66 -13.95
C THR A 69 2.83 10.81 -15.47
N GLU A 70 2.54 9.76 -16.20
CA GLU A 70 2.44 9.74 -17.65
C GLU A 70 1.23 10.54 -18.15
N ASN A 71 1.26 10.86 -19.45
CA ASN A 71 0.14 11.54 -20.08
C ASN A 71 -1.13 10.68 -19.99
N PRO A 72 -2.19 11.14 -19.31
CA PRO A 72 -3.45 10.41 -19.17
C PRO A 72 -4.21 10.18 -20.50
N LYS A 73 -3.73 10.75 -21.61
CA LYS A 73 -4.33 10.62 -22.96
C LYS A 73 -5.82 10.92 -23.01
N MET A 74 -6.25 11.93 -22.22
CA MET A 74 -7.63 12.41 -22.30
C MET A 74 -7.92 13.00 -23.68
N VAL A 75 -9.15 12.84 -24.16
CA VAL A 75 -9.60 13.23 -25.51
C VAL A 75 -9.35 14.72 -25.79
N ASN A 76 -9.78 15.62 -24.91
CA ASN A 76 -9.57 17.07 -25.05
C ASN A 76 -9.70 17.77 -23.68
N PRO A 77 -8.74 17.60 -22.79
CA PRO A 77 -8.81 18.15 -21.44
C PRO A 77 -8.78 19.67 -21.43
N GLY A 78 -9.67 20.28 -20.63
CA GLY A 78 -9.81 21.73 -20.50
C GLY A 78 -10.66 22.35 -21.60
N GLN A 79 -11.42 21.56 -22.34
CA GLN A 79 -12.47 22.09 -23.21
C GLN A 79 -13.44 22.91 -22.37
N LYS A 80 -13.69 24.15 -22.80
CA LYS A 80 -14.63 25.01 -22.10
C LYS A 80 -16.06 24.63 -22.48
N PRO A 81 -16.97 24.52 -21.51
CA PRO A 81 -18.38 24.31 -21.81
C PRO A 81 -18.96 25.49 -22.58
N GLU A 82 -19.72 25.19 -23.61
CA GLU A 82 -20.54 26.20 -24.29
C GLU A 82 -21.74 26.53 -23.41
N ARG A 83 -22.08 27.80 -23.37
CA ARG A 83 -23.28 28.28 -22.70
C ARG A 83 -24.26 28.81 -23.73
N ASN A 84 -25.55 28.48 -23.57
CA ASN A 84 -26.56 29.08 -24.37
C ASN A 84 -26.76 30.58 -24.01
N GLU A 85 -27.65 31.25 -24.73
CA GLU A 85 -27.96 32.67 -24.52
C GLU A 85 -28.44 32.99 -23.09
N GLN A 86 -28.96 32.01 -22.37
CA GLN A 86 -29.40 32.11 -20.97
C GLN A 86 -28.28 31.79 -19.99
N GLY A 87 -27.05 31.54 -20.46
CA GLY A 87 -25.91 31.20 -19.63
C GLY A 87 -25.92 29.78 -19.07
N ILE A 88 -26.88 28.94 -19.51
CA ILE A 88 -26.98 27.53 -19.09
C ILE A 88 -25.98 26.72 -19.92
N LEU A 89 -25.26 25.79 -19.25
CA LEU A 89 -24.39 24.85 -19.93
C LEU A 89 -25.19 24.03 -20.95
N SER A 90 -24.76 24.08 -22.19
CA SER A 90 -25.42 23.36 -23.30
C SER A 90 -24.53 22.19 -23.75
N GLY A 91 -25.14 21.03 -23.88
CA GLY A 91 -24.57 19.83 -24.49
C GLY A 91 -23.97 18.83 -23.49
N ALA A 92 -24.46 17.61 -23.52
CA ALA A 92 -23.96 16.47 -22.75
C ALA A 92 -22.51 16.11 -23.13
N THR A 93 -22.05 16.53 -24.31
CA THR A 93 -20.71 16.20 -24.86
C THR A 93 -19.58 17.05 -24.31
N ILE A 94 -19.84 18.07 -23.48
CA ILE A 94 -18.83 18.96 -22.92
C ILE A 94 -17.78 18.19 -22.13
N TRP A 95 -18.20 17.16 -21.42
CA TRP A 95 -17.35 16.36 -20.54
C TRP A 95 -16.62 15.25 -21.29
N ASP A 96 -16.97 14.98 -22.55
CA ASP A 96 -16.30 13.94 -23.36
C ASP A 96 -14.81 14.19 -23.52
N GLY A 97 -14.38 15.43 -23.40
CA GLY A 97 -12.96 15.81 -23.41
C GLY A 97 -12.12 15.20 -22.27
N TYR A 98 -12.78 14.75 -21.21
CA TYR A 98 -12.12 14.13 -20.04
C TYR A 98 -12.16 12.60 -20.09
N LYS A 99 -12.75 12.01 -21.12
CA LYS A 99 -12.71 10.56 -21.36
C LYS A 99 -11.29 10.14 -21.74
N ILE A 100 -10.94 8.92 -21.37
CA ILE A 100 -9.70 8.24 -21.73
C ILE A 100 -9.99 7.09 -22.69
N GLY A 101 -8.98 6.67 -23.44
CA GLY A 101 -9.06 5.47 -24.28
C GLY A 101 -8.34 4.30 -23.60
N LYS A 102 -8.50 3.11 -24.14
CA LYS A 102 -7.94 1.85 -23.62
C LYS A 102 -6.39 1.82 -23.51
N ASP A 103 -5.72 2.69 -24.23
CA ASP A 103 -4.26 2.82 -24.19
C ASP A 103 -3.79 3.93 -23.21
N SER A 104 -4.69 4.42 -22.37
CA SER A 104 -4.36 5.35 -21.29
C SER A 104 -3.67 4.62 -20.15
N PRO A 105 -2.63 5.22 -19.53
CA PRO A 105 -2.01 4.68 -18.33
C PRO A 105 -2.91 4.77 -17.08
N LEU A 106 -4.12 5.31 -17.21
CA LEU A 106 -5.10 5.41 -16.13
C LEU A 106 -6.06 4.23 -16.10
N VAL A 107 -6.08 3.40 -17.17
CA VAL A 107 -6.90 2.19 -17.22
C VAL A 107 -6.38 1.19 -16.21
N ASP A 108 -7.29 0.62 -15.41
CA ASP A 108 -6.99 -0.34 -14.33
C ASP A 108 -5.99 0.16 -13.27
N ALA A 109 -5.75 1.47 -13.20
CA ALA A 109 -4.73 2.04 -12.30
C ALA A 109 -5.31 2.64 -11.00
N GLY A 110 -6.61 2.69 -10.87
CA GLY A 110 -7.29 3.19 -9.68
C GLY A 110 -7.35 2.18 -8.54
N ILE A 111 -8.00 2.57 -7.46
CA ILE A 111 -8.24 1.73 -6.29
C ILE A 111 -9.74 1.68 -6.00
N TYR A 112 -10.22 0.54 -5.53
CA TYR A 112 -11.55 0.45 -4.95
C TYR A 112 -11.62 1.29 -3.67
N VAL A 113 -12.62 2.15 -3.61
CA VAL A 113 -12.93 2.93 -2.41
C VAL A 113 -14.31 2.49 -1.91
N PRO A 114 -14.43 1.95 -0.69
CA PRO A 114 -15.71 1.56 -0.13
C PRO A 114 -16.75 2.69 -0.28
N GLN A 115 -17.95 2.34 -0.73
CA GLN A 115 -19.06 3.27 -0.93
C GLN A 115 -18.88 4.32 -2.06
N MET A 116 -17.87 4.17 -2.94
CA MET A 116 -17.68 5.11 -4.07
C MET A 116 -18.80 5.01 -5.13
N GLY A 117 -19.69 4.03 -5.02
CA GLY A 117 -20.74 3.78 -6.00
C GLY A 117 -20.34 2.71 -7.00
N THR A 118 -21.23 2.49 -7.99
CA THR A 118 -21.06 1.44 -9.01
C THR A 118 -20.96 2.00 -10.43
N MET A 119 -21.03 3.31 -10.60
CA MET A 119 -21.03 3.97 -11.91
C MET A 119 -20.06 5.15 -11.91
N ASP A 120 -19.42 5.37 -13.07
CA ASP A 120 -18.64 6.56 -13.35
C ASP A 120 -19.53 7.81 -13.61
N PHE A 121 -18.89 8.96 -13.88
CA PHE A 121 -19.60 10.20 -14.18
C PHE A 121 -20.47 10.11 -15.45
N PHE A 122 -20.16 9.23 -16.39
CA PHE A 122 -20.85 9.04 -17.66
C PHE A 122 -21.93 7.95 -17.62
N GLY A 123 -22.06 7.25 -16.48
CA GLY A 123 -23.03 6.18 -16.28
C GLY A 123 -22.55 4.81 -16.75
N ASN A 124 -21.25 4.64 -17.03
CA ASN A 124 -20.68 3.33 -17.22
C ASN A 124 -20.54 2.64 -15.86
N GLN A 125 -20.69 1.33 -15.84
CA GLN A 125 -20.36 0.57 -14.64
C GLN A 125 -18.88 0.70 -14.38
N LEU A 126 -18.50 0.92 -13.11
CA LEU A 126 -17.14 0.78 -12.66
C LEU A 126 -16.74 -0.70 -12.67
N TYR A 127 -15.43 -0.99 -12.59
CA TYR A 127 -14.88 -2.34 -12.46
C TYR A 127 -14.91 -3.18 -13.75
N TYR A 128 -14.69 -2.55 -14.89
CA TYR A 128 -14.20 -3.26 -16.06
C TYR A 128 -12.68 -3.49 -15.90
N GLY A 129 -12.17 -4.64 -16.35
CA GLY A 129 -10.75 -4.97 -16.18
C GLY A 129 -10.39 -5.38 -14.75
N ASP A 130 -9.19 -5.06 -14.32
CA ASP A 130 -8.64 -5.49 -13.02
C ASP A 130 -8.94 -4.50 -11.87
N ALA A 131 -9.23 -3.23 -12.19
CA ALA A 131 -9.51 -2.17 -11.22
C ALA A 131 -10.33 -1.04 -11.84
N PRO A 132 -10.91 -0.12 -11.01
CA PRO A 132 -11.46 1.12 -11.52
C PRO A 132 -10.37 1.95 -12.22
N ASP A 133 -10.77 2.69 -13.25
CA ASP A 133 -9.89 3.66 -13.89
C ASP A 133 -9.64 4.89 -13.00
N ILE A 134 -8.47 5.49 -13.11
CA ILE A 134 -8.23 6.79 -12.47
C ILE A 134 -8.97 7.88 -13.24
N GLY A 135 -9.86 8.61 -12.57
CA GLY A 135 -10.55 9.75 -13.16
C GLY A 135 -12.07 9.65 -13.13
N VAL A 136 -12.71 10.23 -14.15
CA VAL A 136 -14.16 10.39 -14.20
C VAL A 136 -14.83 9.46 -15.23
N TYR A 137 -14.04 8.68 -15.94
CA TYR A 137 -14.50 7.81 -17.02
C TYR A 137 -13.89 6.43 -16.88
N GLU A 138 -14.73 5.42 -16.82
CA GLU A 138 -14.38 4.01 -16.88
C GLU A 138 -14.43 3.53 -18.33
N VAL A 139 -13.35 2.95 -18.81
CA VAL A 139 -13.28 2.36 -20.15
C VAL A 139 -14.01 1.01 -20.12
N PRO A 140 -15.16 0.86 -20.81
CA PRO A 140 -15.95 -0.35 -20.72
C PRO A 140 -15.40 -1.47 -21.61
N GLU A 141 -14.13 -1.83 -21.38
CA GLU A 141 -13.43 -2.93 -22.05
C GLU A 141 -12.90 -3.92 -21.00
N GLY A 142 -12.96 -5.21 -21.32
CA GLY A 142 -12.54 -6.28 -20.42
C GLY A 142 -13.70 -7.00 -19.74
N GLU A 143 -13.36 -7.83 -18.76
CA GLU A 143 -14.35 -8.53 -17.95
C GLU A 143 -14.91 -7.58 -16.87
N TYR A 144 -16.24 -7.56 -16.72
CA TYR A 144 -16.87 -6.83 -15.62
C TYR A 144 -16.61 -7.57 -14.30
N ASN A 145 -15.85 -6.97 -13.41
CA ASN A 145 -15.63 -7.48 -12.07
C ASN A 145 -16.59 -6.78 -11.10
N ALA A 146 -17.46 -7.53 -10.45
CA ALA A 146 -18.32 -6.97 -9.41
C ALA A 146 -17.47 -6.29 -8.32
N PRO A 147 -17.94 -5.16 -7.72
CA PRO A 147 -17.21 -4.53 -6.62
C PRO A 147 -16.94 -5.53 -5.50
N PRO A 148 -15.77 -5.45 -4.85
CA PRO A 148 -15.48 -6.28 -3.69
C PRO A 148 -16.58 -6.15 -2.64
N VAL A 149 -17.11 -7.28 -2.17
CA VAL A 149 -18.11 -7.33 -1.09
C VAL A 149 -17.42 -7.67 0.20
N ASN A 150 -17.87 -7.08 1.32
CA ASN A 150 -17.41 -7.48 2.62
C ASN A 150 -17.86 -8.93 2.91
N LEU A 151 -16.90 -9.86 2.88
CA LEU A 151 -17.12 -11.29 3.08
C LEU A 151 -17.39 -11.63 4.56
N ALA A 152 -16.94 -10.77 5.48
CA ALA A 152 -17.08 -10.99 6.92
C ALA A 152 -18.53 -10.92 7.40
N VAL A 153 -19.41 -10.15 6.73
CA VAL A 153 -20.83 -10.04 7.12
C VAL A 153 -21.61 -11.35 7.03
N LYS A 154 -21.07 -12.35 6.35
CA LYS A 154 -21.65 -13.69 6.28
C LYS A 154 -21.14 -14.65 7.38
N ALA A 155 -20.09 -14.26 8.09
CA ALA A 155 -19.47 -15.09 9.10
C ALA A 155 -20.23 -15.02 10.43
N SER A 156 -20.21 -16.12 11.19
CA SER A 156 -20.51 -16.05 12.62
C SER A 156 -19.23 -15.71 13.38
N ALA A 157 -19.32 -14.82 14.37
CA ALA A 157 -18.17 -14.41 15.15
C ALA A 157 -18.25 -14.87 16.60
N SER A 158 -17.09 -15.24 17.18
CA SER A 158 -16.92 -15.57 18.58
C SER A 158 -15.58 -15.04 19.10
N ALA A 159 -15.44 -14.89 20.43
CA ALA A 159 -14.23 -14.42 21.06
C ALA A 159 -13.93 -15.18 22.35
N ASN A 160 -12.65 -15.36 22.70
CA ASN A 160 -12.27 -15.94 23.99
C ASN A 160 -12.40 -14.94 25.15
N ASN A 161 -12.49 -13.66 24.84
CA ASN A 161 -12.58 -12.58 25.83
C ASN A 161 -13.55 -11.51 25.30
N PHE A 162 -14.65 -11.27 26.01
CA PHE A 162 -15.64 -10.26 25.62
C PHE A 162 -16.36 -9.69 26.85
N HIS A 163 -16.69 -8.42 26.76
CA HIS A 163 -17.55 -7.76 27.74
C HIS A 163 -19.01 -8.08 27.43
N VAL A 164 -19.79 -8.43 28.48
CA VAL A 164 -21.18 -8.91 28.36
C VAL A 164 -22.12 -8.03 27.53
N SER A 165 -21.82 -6.74 27.39
CA SER A 165 -22.62 -5.78 26.61
C SER A 165 -22.08 -5.52 25.19
N PHE A 166 -20.98 -6.16 24.79
CA PHE A 166 -20.29 -5.87 23.54
C PHE A 166 -19.83 -7.18 22.88
N ASP A 167 -20.79 -7.85 22.26
CA ASP A 167 -20.63 -9.17 21.69
C ASP A 167 -19.68 -9.22 20.49
N ALA A 168 -19.08 -10.39 20.23
CA ALA A 168 -18.19 -10.62 19.10
C ALA A 168 -18.88 -10.44 17.74
N CYS A 169 -20.17 -10.72 17.63
CA CYS A 169 -20.91 -10.57 16.37
C CYS A 169 -20.93 -9.12 15.85
N ASN A 170 -20.72 -8.14 16.72
CA ASN A 170 -20.70 -6.73 16.34
C ASN A 170 -19.49 -6.33 15.48
N VAL A 171 -18.48 -7.18 15.32
CA VAL A 171 -17.33 -6.86 14.44
C VAL A 171 -17.55 -7.29 12.99
N VAL A 172 -18.69 -7.93 12.68
CA VAL A 172 -19.02 -8.42 11.33
C VAL A 172 -20.45 -8.06 10.91
N ASP A 173 -21.11 -7.17 11.65
CA ASP A 173 -22.53 -6.81 11.39
C ASP A 173 -22.68 -5.69 10.33
N GLY A 174 -21.59 -5.05 9.94
CA GLY A 174 -21.56 -3.96 8.96
C GLY A 174 -22.07 -2.63 9.53
N ASP A 175 -22.14 -2.48 10.85
CA ASP A 175 -22.63 -1.27 11.53
C ASP A 175 -21.53 -0.62 12.38
N ASP A 176 -20.89 0.42 11.86
CA ASP A 176 -19.84 1.19 12.56
C ASP A 176 -20.31 1.84 13.89
N THR A 177 -21.60 1.75 14.25
CA THR A 177 -22.14 2.24 15.51
C THR A 177 -22.13 1.20 16.62
N THR A 178 -21.99 -0.08 16.29
CA THR A 178 -21.81 -1.20 17.21
C THR A 178 -20.33 -1.48 17.45
N ARG A 179 -20.02 -2.39 18.36
CA ARG A 179 -18.63 -2.80 18.64
C ARG A 179 -18.55 -4.08 19.46
N TRP A 180 -17.46 -4.78 19.34
CA TRP A 180 -16.97 -5.70 20.35
C TRP A 180 -16.01 -4.98 21.32
N ALA A 181 -15.97 -5.42 22.56
CA ALA A 181 -14.93 -5.05 23.51
C ALA A 181 -14.53 -6.25 24.36
N SER A 182 -13.25 -6.36 24.71
CA SER A 182 -12.79 -7.35 25.66
C SER A 182 -13.26 -7.03 27.08
N ALA A 183 -13.36 -8.03 27.95
CA ALA A 183 -13.66 -7.84 29.36
C ALA A 183 -12.42 -7.38 30.15
N ASP A 184 -11.22 -7.76 29.66
CA ASP A 184 -9.92 -7.40 30.24
C ASP A 184 -8.81 -7.43 29.18
N SER A 185 -7.57 -7.23 29.60
CA SER A 185 -6.39 -7.15 28.72
C SER A 185 -5.53 -8.43 28.74
N THR A 186 -6.09 -9.57 29.15
CA THR A 186 -5.32 -10.83 29.25
C THR A 186 -5.03 -11.42 27.86
N LEU A 187 -3.80 -11.35 27.42
CA LEU A 187 -3.35 -11.86 26.12
C LEU A 187 -3.05 -13.38 26.14
N PRO A 188 -3.20 -14.07 25.02
CA PRO A 188 -3.72 -13.60 23.74
C PRO A 188 -5.26 -13.45 23.75
N ILE A 189 -5.77 -12.42 23.09
CA ILE A 189 -7.19 -12.22 22.86
C ILE A 189 -7.46 -12.54 21.40
N TRP A 190 -8.47 -13.38 21.11
CA TRP A 190 -8.82 -13.68 19.74
C TRP A 190 -10.31 -13.53 19.46
N LEU A 191 -10.59 -13.11 18.22
CA LEU A 191 -11.89 -13.19 17.58
C LEU A 191 -11.81 -14.22 16.46
N GLU A 192 -12.74 -15.15 16.41
CA GLU A 192 -12.85 -16.19 15.39
C GLU A 192 -14.07 -15.89 14.52
N LEU A 193 -13.85 -15.80 13.21
CA LEU A 193 -14.87 -15.70 12.18
C LEU A 193 -15.01 -17.06 11.50
N ASP A 194 -16.21 -17.66 11.56
CA ASP A 194 -16.55 -18.93 10.90
C ASP A 194 -17.45 -18.62 9.70
N PHE A 195 -16.95 -18.85 8.50
CA PHE A 195 -17.67 -18.59 7.25
C PHE A 195 -18.65 -19.70 6.87
N GLY A 196 -18.51 -20.90 7.48
CA GLY A 196 -19.31 -22.07 7.15
C GLY A 196 -18.97 -22.75 5.83
N GLU A 197 -18.22 -22.06 4.95
CA GLU A 197 -17.74 -22.56 3.66
C GLU A 197 -16.34 -22.01 3.38
N GLU A 198 -15.62 -22.60 2.41
CA GLU A 198 -14.34 -22.06 1.96
C GLU A 198 -14.54 -20.65 1.39
N THR A 199 -13.83 -19.70 1.97
CA THR A 199 -13.90 -18.28 1.59
C THR A 199 -12.49 -17.78 1.27
N THR A 200 -12.36 -17.13 0.12
CA THR A 200 -11.07 -16.59 -0.35
C THR A 200 -11.04 -15.09 -0.18
N PHE A 201 -9.98 -14.56 0.42
CA PHE A 201 -9.75 -13.13 0.64
C PHE A 201 -8.25 -12.80 0.68
N ASN A 202 -7.91 -11.52 0.51
CA ASN A 202 -6.52 -11.01 0.52
C ASN A 202 -6.39 -9.63 1.12
N GLU A 203 -7.48 -9.10 1.70
CA GLU A 203 -7.53 -7.76 2.30
C GLU A 203 -8.39 -7.80 3.56
N LEU A 204 -7.86 -7.20 4.63
CA LEU A 204 -8.57 -6.93 5.88
C LEU A 204 -8.63 -5.42 6.10
N ILE A 205 -9.82 -4.88 6.32
CA ILE A 205 -10.00 -3.55 6.91
C ILE A 205 -10.43 -3.76 8.36
N ALA A 206 -9.63 -3.27 9.29
CA ALA A 206 -9.93 -3.32 10.72
C ALA A 206 -10.21 -1.92 11.25
N LYS A 207 -11.19 -1.79 12.18
CA LYS A 207 -11.58 -0.51 12.76
C LYS A 207 -11.65 -0.63 14.29
N GLU A 208 -10.79 0.10 15.01
CA GLU A 208 -10.91 0.20 16.46
C GLU A 208 -12.01 1.19 16.85
N ASN A 209 -12.57 1.00 18.04
CA ASN A 209 -13.52 1.95 18.59
C ASN A 209 -12.80 3.19 19.14
N ILE A 210 -12.56 4.17 18.28
CA ILE A 210 -11.94 5.45 18.63
C ILE A 210 -13.02 6.44 19.00
N VAL A 211 -12.89 7.06 20.19
CA VAL A 211 -13.83 8.07 20.70
C VAL A 211 -13.05 9.26 21.22
N SER A 212 -13.24 10.42 20.61
CA SER A 212 -12.52 11.65 20.96
C SER A 212 -12.59 11.95 22.46
N GLY A 213 -11.42 12.05 23.09
CA GLY A 213 -11.29 12.28 24.54
C GLY A 213 -11.51 11.06 25.43
N TRP A 214 -12.02 9.92 24.91
CA TRP A 214 -12.41 8.73 25.69
C TRP A 214 -11.70 7.45 25.28
N ALA A 215 -11.39 7.27 24.00
CA ALA A 215 -10.71 6.07 23.54
C ALA A 215 -9.76 6.37 22.39
N SER A 216 -8.51 5.94 22.50
CA SER A 216 -7.51 5.88 21.45
C SER A 216 -7.25 4.42 21.04
N ALA A 217 -6.44 4.22 19.98
CA ALA A 217 -6.03 2.88 19.55
C ALA A 217 -5.27 2.17 20.67
N ARG A 218 -5.66 0.93 20.99
CA ARG A 218 -5.09 0.11 22.07
C ARG A 218 -4.44 -1.18 21.57
N ILE A 219 -4.72 -1.59 20.33
CA ILE A 219 -4.07 -2.73 19.70
C ILE A 219 -2.70 -2.28 19.18
N ALA A 220 -1.63 -2.93 19.66
CA ALA A 220 -0.26 -2.64 19.28
C ALA A 220 0.33 -3.71 18.36
N LYS A 221 -0.18 -4.95 18.46
CA LYS A 221 0.24 -6.07 17.62
C LYS A 221 -0.87 -7.09 17.51
N PHE A 222 -1.06 -7.62 16.29
CA PHE A 222 -1.99 -8.72 16.03
C PHE A 222 -1.42 -9.67 15.00
N GLU A 223 -2.01 -10.86 14.91
CA GLU A 223 -1.77 -11.83 13.85
C GLU A 223 -3.08 -12.36 13.28
N LEU A 224 -3.06 -12.81 12.02
CA LEU A 224 -4.14 -13.52 11.38
C LEU A 224 -3.79 -14.98 11.24
N GLN A 225 -4.72 -15.84 11.62
CA GLN A 225 -4.57 -17.29 11.55
C GLN A 225 -5.71 -17.88 10.73
N LYS A 226 -5.38 -18.76 9.78
CA LYS A 226 -6.34 -19.55 8.99
C LYS A 226 -6.52 -20.93 9.58
N TRP A 227 -7.71 -21.52 9.45
CA TRP A 227 -7.97 -22.90 9.78
C TRP A 227 -7.51 -23.82 8.65
N ASN A 228 -6.66 -24.80 8.92
CA ASN A 228 -6.17 -25.77 7.92
C ASN A 228 -6.94 -27.11 7.92
N GLY A 229 -8.04 -27.19 8.68
CA GLY A 229 -8.83 -28.42 8.87
C GLY A 229 -8.55 -29.12 10.20
N THR A 230 -7.43 -28.82 10.87
CA THR A 230 -7.01 -29.44 12.14
C THR A 230 -6.60 -28.41 13.19
N GLU A 231 -5.92 -27.35 12.80
CA GLU A 231 -5.43 -26.30 13.69
C GLU A 231 -5.40 -24.94 13.00
N PHE A 232 -5.21 -23.88 13.80
CA PHE A 232 -5.02 -22.53 13.27
C PHE A 232 -3.56 -22.26 12.98
N GLU A 233 -3.25 -21.86 11.75
CA GLU A 233 -1.92 -21.51 11.27
C GLU A 233 -1.81 -20.01 11.04
N LYS A 234 -0.79 -19.38 11.60
CA LYS A 234 -0.48 -17.97 11.32
C LYS A 234 -0.06 -17.80 9.85
N PHE A 235 -0.64 -16.80 9.16
CA PHE A 235 -0.25 -16.43 7.80
C PHE A 235 0.09 -14.94 7.66
N TYR A 236 -0.29 -14.10 8.61
CA TYR A 236 -0.01 -12.67 8.60
C TYR A 236 0.19 -12.14 10.03
N GLU A 237 1.00 -11.10 10.19
CA GLU A 237 1.11 -10.35 11.45
C GLU A 237 1.39 -8.88 11.16
N SER A 238 0.95 -7.99 12.06
CA SER A 238 1.23 -6.56 11.99
C SER A 238 1.45 -5.98 13.37
N SER A 239 2.32 -4.97 13.42
CA SER A 239 2.52 -4.07 14.56
C SER A 239 2.09 -2.63 14.24
N GLU A 240 1.43 -2.42 13.11
CA GLU A 240 0.87 -1.14 12.75
C GLU A 240 -0.36 -0.81 13.59
N THR A 241 -0.56 0.48 13.83
CA THR A 241 -1.74 0.97 14.56
C THR A 241 -2.97 0.89 13.65
N ILE A 242 -4.02 0.22 14.12
CA ILE A 242 -5.30 0.15 13.42
C ILE A 242 -6.00 1.52 13.44
N GLY A 243 -6.24 2.10 14.63
CA GLY A 243 -6.90 3.39 14.75
C GLY A 243 -8.36 3.37 14.28
N GLU A 244 -8.82 4.49 13.70
CA GLU A 244 -10.20 4.59 13.19
C GLU A 244 -10.49 3.60 12.07
N SER A 245 -9.50 3.35 11.21
CA SER A 245 -9.54 2.35 10.14
C SER A 245 -8.14 2.12 9.60
N ALA A 246 -7.77 0.87 9.37
CA ALA A 246 -6.54 0.50 8.67
C ALA A 246 -6.79 -0.68 7.72
N GLU A 247 -6.14 -0.61 6.55
CA GLU A 247 -6.14 -1.64 5.51
C GLU A 247 -4.89 -2.49 5.66
N PHE A 248 -5.05 -3.81 5.62
CA PHE A 248 -3.96 -4.79 5.66
C PHE A 248 -4.11 -5.73 4.47
N VAL A 249 -3.11 -5.73 3.59
CA VAL A 249 -3.07 -6.59 2.41
C VAL A 249 -2.07 -7.72 2.60
N PHE A 250 -2.44 -8.90 2.13
CA PHE A 250 -1.65 -10.12 2.25
C PHE A 250 -1.88 -11.04 1.05
N PRO A 251 -1.00 -12.05 0.81
CA PRO A 251 -1.25 -13.06 -0.21
C PRO A 251 -2.62 -13.71 -0.04
N GLU A 252 -3.24 -14.08 -1.16
CA GLU A 252 -4.54 -14.75 -1.18
C GLU A 252 -4.60 -15.93 -0.21
N VAL A 253 -5.64 -15.97 0.59
CA VAL A 253 -5.90 -17.02 1.59
C VAL A 253 -7.29 -17.60 1.37
N THR A 254 -7.40 -18.92 1.29
CA THR A 254 -8.66 -19.65 1.29
C THR A 254 -8.79 -20.45 2.58
N THR A 255 -9.89 -20.29 3.31
CA THR A 255 -10.16 -20.99 4.57
C THR A 255 -11.64 -20.99 4.92
N THR A 256 -12.06 -21.90 5.79
CA THR A 256 -13.40 -21.89 6.38
C THR A 256 -13.50 -21.04 7.64
N LYS A 257 -12.36 -20.74 8.31
CA LYS A 257 -12.33 -19.93 9.53
C LYS A 257 -11.07 -19.06 9.60
N LEU A 258 -11.25 -17.84 10.09
CA LEU A 258 -10.19 -16.89 10.37
C LEU A 258 -10.15 -16.57 11.86
N ARG A 259 -8.96 -16.46 12.44
CA ARG A 259 -8.75 -15.81 13.74
C ARG A 259 -7.97 -14.51 13.57
N PHE A 260 -8.52 -13.44 14.14
CA PHE A 260 -7.81 -12.21 14.45
C PHE A 260 -7.30 -12.30 15.89
N VAL A 261 -6.01 -12.42 16.09
CA VAL A 261 -5.39 -12.67 17.39
C VAL A 261 -4.57 -11.47 17.84
N ILE A 262 -5.03 -10.79 18.89
CA ILE A 262 -4.32 -9.67 19.49
C ILE A 262 -3.21 -10.23 20.39
N THR A 263 -1.96 -9.89 20.05
CA THR A 263 -0.76 -10.36 20.75
C THR A 263 -0.01 -9.24 21.47
N GLY A 264 -0.38 -7.98 21.24
CA GLY A 264 0.21 -6.82 21.91
C GLY A 264 -0.80 -5.69 22.09
N LEU A 265 -0.74 -5.05 23.24
CA LEU A 265 -1.59 -3.92 23.62
C LEU A 265 -0.74 -2.70 23.99
N LYS A 266 -1.33 -1.52 23.85
CA LYS A 266 -0.77 -0.23 24.29
C LYS A 266 -1.79 0.53 25.10
N ALA A 267 -1.28 1.39 25.99
CA ALA A 267 -2.12 2.18 26.87
C ALA A 267 -2.85 3.30 26.12
N ASP A 268 -4.10 3.52 26.44
CA ASP A 268 -4.89 4.65 25.99
C ASP A 268 -4.24 5.98 26.42
N THR A 269 -4.21 6.93 25.52
CA THR A 269 -3.59 8.26 25.74
C THR A 269 -4.59 9.39 25.88
N THR A 270 -5.90 9.10 25.77
CA THR A 270 -6.97 10.11 25.88
C THR A 270 -7.18 10.60 27.33
N LEU A 271 -7.88 11.72 27.47
CA LEU A 271 -8.10 12.34 28.76
C LEU A 271 -8.85 11.42 29.77
N HIS A 272 -9.87 10.70 29.28
CA HIS A 272 -10.74 9.86 30.13
C HIS A 272 -10.41 8.38 30.07
N GLY A 273 -9.72 7.92 29.00
CA GLY A 273 -9.29 6.53 28.83
C GLY A 273 -7.88 6.24 29.32
N LYS A 274 -7.14 7.25 29.79
CA LYS A 274 -5.70 7.16 30.07
C LYS A 274 -5.30 5.94 30.89
N GLY A 275 -4.42 5.14 30.30
CA GLY A 275 -3.86 3.95 30.93
C GLY A 275 -4.69 2.67 30.74
N GLN A 276 -5.91 2.75 30.21
CA GLN A 276 -6.68 1.56 29.83
C GLN A 276 -6.00 0.83 28.67
N THR A 277 -6.10 -0.49 28.65
CA THR A 277 -5.48 -1.35 27.62
C THR A 277 -6.45 -2.36 27.00
N ASP A 278 -7.65 -2.49 27.54
CA ASP A 278 -8.69 -3.41 27.00
C ASP A 278 -9.09 -3.00 25.57
N PRO A 279 -8.87 -3.86 24.55
CA PRO A 279 -9.13 -3.51 23.17
C PRO A 279 -10.62 -3.53 22.84
N SER A 280 -11.00 -2.74 21.83
CA SER A 280 -12.36 -2.69 21.30
C SER A 280 -12.34 -2.43 19.80
N LEU A 281 -13.05 -3.26 19.04
CA LEU A 281 -13.16 -3.15 17.59
C LEU A 281 -14.62 -2.87 17.19
N LYS A 282 -14.79 -1.99 16.20
CA LYS A 282 -16.09 -1.77 15.55
C LYS A 282 -16.29 -2.82 14.46
N GLU A 283 -15.34 -2.94 13.53
CA GLU A 283 -15.48 -3.82 12.38
C GLU A 283 -14.18 -4.55 12.03
N LEU A 284 -14.33 -5.77 11.52
CA LEU A 284 -13.37 -6.54 10.77
C LEU A 284 -14.01 -6.87 9.42
N GLU A 285 -13.60 -6.15 8.38
CA GLU A 285 -14.13 -6.35 7.02
C GLU A 285 -13.11 -7.14 6.19
N LEU A 286 -13.56 -8.12 5.43
CA LEU A 286 -12.71 -8.95 4.58
C LEU A 286 -13.13 -8.84 3.13
N TYR A 287 -12.15 -8.70 2.23
CA TYR A 287 -12.38 -8.54 0.81
C TYR A 287 -11.47 -9.45 -0.01
N TYR A 288 -11.99 -9.90 -1.15
CA TYR A 288 -11.15 -10.37 -2.24
C TYR A 288 -10.99 -9.23 -3.24
N ASN A 289 -9.80 -8.69 -3.30
CA ASN A 289 -9.48 -7.52 -4.11
C ASN A 289 -8.24 -7.81 -4.97
N LYS A 290 -8.42 -7.93 -6.28
CA LYS A 290 -7.31 -8.19 -7.22
C LYS A 290 -6.24 -7.10 -7.16
N GLN A 291 -6.62 -5.85 -6.87
CA GLN A 291 -5.68 -4.74 -6.71
C GLN A 291 -4.85 -4.85 -5.44
N ALA A 292 -5.43 -5.36 -4.36
CA ALA A 292 -4.70 -5.59 -3.12
C ALA A 292 -3.52 -6.55 -3.35
N SER A 293 -3.69 -7.56 -4.21
CA SER A 293 -2.61 -8.49 -4.57
C SER A 293 -1.40 -7.77 -5.19
N LYS A 294 -1.63 -6.68 -5.95
CA LYS A 294 -0.56 -5.88 -6.57
C LYS A 294 0.26 -5.06 -5.56
N LYS A 295 -0.25 -4.87 -4.34
CA LYS A 295 0.41 -4.15 -3.26
C LYS A 295 1.23 -5.06 -2.33
N VAL A 296 1.09 -6.36 -2.47
CA VAL A 296 1.75 -7.32 -1.57
C VAL A 296 3.24 -7.37 -1.86
N ASN A 297 4.06 -6.96 -0.89
CA ASN A 297 5.50 -7.18 -0.94
C ASN A 297 5.80 -8.67 -0.69
N LEU A 298 6.17 -9.39 -1.76
CA LEU A 298 6.33 -10.86 -1.75
C LEU A 298 7.57 -11.32 -0.96
N VAL A 299 8.52 -10.41 -0.69
CA VAL A 299 9.71 -10.71 0.11
C VAL A 299 9.62 -10.22 1.55
N LEU A 300 8.53 -9.54 1.94
CA LEU A 300 8.38 -9.00 3.30
C LEU A 300 8.58 -10.07 4.37
N ASN A 301 9.54 -9.84 5.27
CA ASN A 301 9.92 -10.76 6.35
C ASN A 301 10.28 -12.19 5.91
N LYS A 302 10.64 -12.39 4.62
CA LYS A 302 11.16 -13.67 4.15
C LYS A 302 12.61 -13.86 4.58
N GLU A 303 13.01 -15.14 4.65
CA GLU A 303 14.42 -15.49 4.92
C GLU A 303 15.33 -14.85 3.85
N VAL A 304 16.34 -14.14 4.29
CA VAL A 304 17.34 -13.49 3.43
C VAL A 304 18.74 -13.76 3.94
N ILE A 305 19.65 -14.05 3.02
CA ILE A 305 21.08 -14.27 3.31
C ILE A 305 21.95 -13.48 2.34
N THR A 306 23.18 -13.19 2.74
CA THR A 306 24.14 -12.48 1.90
C THR A 306 25.56 -12.97 2.16
N ASN A 307 26.45 -12.82 1.17
CA ASN A 307 27.88 -13.06 1.29
C ASN A 307 28.66 -11.87 1.91
N ASN A 308 28.00 -10.70 2.10
CA ASN A 308 28.66 -9.48 2.56
C ASN A 308 27.71 -8.66 3.46
N CYS A 309 27.96 -8.62 4.77
CA CYS A 309 27.13 -7.94 5.76
C CYS A 309 27.98 -7.28 6.83
N HIS A 310 27.70 -6.03 7.14
CA HIS A 310 28.29 -5.31 8.26
C HIS A 310 27.66 -5.80 9.58
N ASN A 311 28.47 -5.93 10.63
CA ASN A 311 28.00 -6.50 11.91
C ASN A 311 26.87 -5.74 12.60
N ASP A 312 26.74 -4.43 12.34
CA ASP A 312 25.73 -3.58 12.96
C ASP A 312 24.49 -3.36 12.08
N PHE A 313 24.44 -3.93 10.87
CA PHE A 313 23.37 -3.70 9.89
C PHE A 313 22.89 -5.02 9.26
N ASP A 314 22.06 -5.73 10.01
CA ASP A 314 21.62 -7.08 9.69
C ASP A 314 20.91 -7.17 8.32
N VAL A 315 21.15 -8.27 7.62
CA VAL A 315 20.56 -8.49 6.29
C VAL A 315 19.04 -8.60 6.33
N SER A 316 18.44 -9.05 7.43
CA SER A 316 17.00 -9.13 7.61
C SER A 316 16.29 -7.77 7.64
N TRP A 317 17.04 -6.68 7.84
CA TRP A 317 16.47 -5.33 7.76
C TRP A 317 16.23 -4.85 6.33
N LEU A 318 16.68 -5.61 5.35
CA LEU A 318 16.54 -5.28 3.93
C LEU A 318 15.11 -5.50 3.40
N ASN A 319 14.31 -6.28 4.11
CA ASN A 319 12.93 -6.63 3.72
C ASN A 319 11.98 -6.68 4.93
N ASP A 320 12.22 -5.83 5.93
CA ASP A 320 11.40 -5.77 7.15
C ASP A 320 10.22 -4.76 7.05
N GLY A 321 10.08 -4.08 5.91
CA GLY A 321 9.03 -3.09 5.64
C GLY A 321 9.27 -1.74 6.31
N LYS A 322 10.49 -1.46 6.81
CA LYS A 322 10.81 -0.23 7.54
C LYS A 322 11.87 0.58 6.84
N MET A 323 11.61 1.86 6.64
CA MET A 323 12.54 2.80 6.01
C MET A 323 13.57 3.40 6.99
N ASP A 324 13.46 3.14 8.28
CA ASP A 324 14.38 3.59 9.32
C ASP A 324 15.41 2.53 9.73
N THR A 325 15.30 1.33 9.20
CA THR A 325 16.28 0.24 9.23
C THR A 325 17.05 0.17 7.90
N ARG A 326 18.13 -0.58 7.86
CA ARG A 326 18.89 -0.79 6.62
C ARG A 326 19.86 -1.96 6.75
N TRP A 327 20.12 -2.63 5.66
CA TRP A 327 21.33 -3.44 5.48
C TRP A 327 22.50 -2.57 4.98
N ALA A 328 23.72 -2.94 5.36
CA ALA A 328 24.94 -2.41 4.76
C ALA A 328 25.96 -3.53 4.54
N SER A 329 26.74 -3.44 3.48
CA SER A 329 27.87 -4.34 3.26
C SER A 329 29.02 -4.04 4.23
N ALA A 330 29.81 -5.05 4.58
CA ALA A 330 31.03 -4.89 5.38
C ALA A 330 32.18 -4.24 4.59
N ASN A 331 32.16 -4.38 3.27
CA ASN A 331 33.16 -3.86 2.35
C ASN A 331 32.59 -3.77 0.92
N SER A 332 33.42 -3.34 -0.02
CA SER A 332 33.07 -3.15 -1.44
C SER A 332 33.52 -4.31 -2.35
N GLU A 333 33.79 -5.49 -1.78
CA GLU A 333 34.18 -6.66 -2.59
C GLU A 333 33.00 -7.16 -3.43
N LEU A 334 33.19 -7.26 -4.72
CA LEU A 334 32.18 -7.69 -5.70
C LEU A 334 32.45 -9.12 -6.20
N PRO A 335 31.38 -9.88 -6.60
CA PRO A 335 29.98 -9.51 -6.53
C PRO A 335 29.44 -9.59 -5.10
N ILE A 336 28.51 -8.68 -4.76
CA ILE A 336 27.72 -8.82 -3.53
C ILE A 336 26.43 -9.54 -3.89
N GLU A 337 26.18 -10.67 -3.25
CA GLU A 337 25.01 -11.51 -3.49
C GLU A 337 24.09 -11.48 -2.28
N ILE A 338 22.80 -11.25 -2.53
CA ILE A 338 21.72 -11.24 -1.54
C ILE A 338 20.61 -12.17 -2.04
N GLU A 339 20.38 -13.27 -1.36
CA GLU A 339 19.40 -14.30 -1.72
C GLU A 339 18.18 -14.22 -0.81
N PHE A 340 16.98 -14.20 -1.41
CA PHE A 340 15.69 -14.27 -0.72
C PHE A 340 15.04 -15.62 -0.99
N ASN A 341 14.57 -16.29 0.07
CA ASN A 341 13.80 -17.52 0.00
C ASN A 341 12.31 -17.20 0.09
N LEU A 342 11.57 -17.32 -1.02
CA LEU A 342 10.14 -17.04 -1.07
C LEU A 342 9.28 -18.15 -0.42
N GLY A 343 9.88 -19.33 -0.18
CA GLY A 343 9.25 -20.48 0.48
C GLY A 343 8.49 -21.40 -0.46
N SER A 344 7.95 -20.89 -1.56
CA SER A 344 7.24 -21.68 -2.59
C SER A 344 7.40 -20.98 -3.95
N ASP A 345 6.90 -21.59 -5.01
CA ASP A 345 6.81 -20.95 -6.31
C ASP A 345 5.88 -19.73 -6.22
N VAL A 346 6.42 -18.56 -6.52
CA VAL A 346 5.71 -17.28 -6.52
C VAL A 346 5.97 -16.59 -7.85
N THR A 347 4.92 -16.05 -8.47
CA THR A 347 5.03 -15.24 -9.70
C THR A 347 5.16 -13.77 -9.35
N PHE A 348 6.12 -13.09 -9.98
CA PHE A 348 6.43 -11.66 -9.79
C PHE A 348 6.96 -11.05 -11.08
N ASN A 349 6.84 -9.72 -11.22
CA ASN A 349 7.28 -8.98 -12.41
C ASN A 349 7.81 -7.57 -12.12
N THR A 350 7.87 -7.17 -10.85
CA THR A 350 8.32 -5.84 -10.45
C THR A 350 9.14 -5.94 -9.17
N MET A 351 10.31 -5.32 -9.14
CA MET A 351 11.05 -5.08 -7.90
C MET A 351 11.14 -3.59 -7.61
N ALA A 352 11.23 -3.24 -6.34
CA ALA A 352 11.59 -1.90 -5.90
C ALA A 352 12.81 -1.98 -4.97
N MET A 353 13.68 -0.99 -5.06
CA MET A 353 14.84 -0.88 -4.20
C MET A 353 15.04 0.56 -3.75
N THR A 354 15.38 0.74 -2.49
CA THR A 354 15.66 2.05 -1.87
C THR A 354 17.06 1.99 -1.25
N GLU A 355 18.01 2.77 -1.78
CA GLU A 355 19.30 2.93 -1.11
C GLU A 355 19.13 3.82 0.12
N ASN A 356 19.98 3.59 1.13
CA ASN A 356 20.02 4.45 2.29
C ASN A 356 20.70 5.78 1.95
N ILE A 357 19.90 6.81 1.62
CA ILE A 357 20.35 8.14 1.28
C ILE A 357 20.20 9.05 2.50
N VAL A 358 21.31 9.69 2.91
CA VAL A 358 21.33 10.59 4.07
C VAL A 358 22.01 11.90 3.68
N ALA A 359 21.30 13.01 3.81
CA ALA A 359 21.82 14.33 3.45
C ALA A 359 23.20 14.59 4.09
N ASN A 360 24.19 14.94 3.27
CA ASN A 360 25.59 15.15 3.62
C ASN A 360 26.38 13.92 4.08
N TRP A 361 25.77 12.72 4.18
CA TRP A 361 26.39 11.49 4.69
C TRP A 361 26.35 10.30 3.75
N ALA A 362 25.32 10.19 2.90
CA ALA A 362 25.24 9.09 1.96
C ALA A 362 24.56 9.52 0.66
N THR A 363 25.19 9.21 -0.47
CA THR A 363 24.65 9.28 -1.81
C THR A 363 24.56 7.86 -2.40
N PRO A 364 23.82 7.66 -3.54
CA PRO A 364 23.73 6.35 -4.18
C PRO A 364 25.11 5.76 -4.47
N ARG A 365 25.32 4.50 -4.11
CA ARG A 365 26.60 3.78 -4.30
C ARG A 365 26.49 2.57 -5.20
N ILE A 366 25.26 2.11 -5.52
CA ILE A 366 25.02 1.01 -6.46
C ILE A 366 25.03 1.59 -7.87
N GLU A 367 25.94 1.09 -8.73
CA GLU A 367 26.04 1.50 -10.13
C GLU A 367 25.40 0.48 -11.07
N SER A 368 25.56 -0.82 -10.81
CA SER A 368 24.86 -1.86 -11.56
C SER A 368 24.56 -3.09 -10.71
N PHE A 369 23.48 -3.77 -11.08
CA PHE A 369 23.06 -5.01 -10.45
C PHE A 369 22.30 -5.91 -11.43
N GLN A 370 22.20 -7.20 -11.07
CA GLN A 370 21.34 -8.19 -11.71
C GLN A 370 20.31 -8.70 -10.70
N LEU A 371 19.08 -8.94 -11.15
CA LEU A 371 18.14 -9.79 -10.46
C LEU A 371 18.12 -11.16 -11.12
N GLN A 372 18.27 -12.21 -10.34
CA GLN A 372 18.30 -13.59 -10.80
C GLN A 372 17.21 -14.40 -10.11
N ALA A 373 16.62 -15.33 -10.85
CA ALA A 373 15.62 -16.28 -10.33
C ALA A 373 16.17 -17.72 -10.37
N TRP A 374 15.83 -18.51 -9.35
CA TRP A 374 16.20 -19.91 -9.29
C TRP A 374 15.27 -20.77 -10.16
N ASP A 375 15.81 -21.50 -11.12
CA ASP A 375 15.07 -22.37 -12.05
C ASP A 375 14.90 -23.82 -11.55
N GLY A 376 15.30 -24.11 -10.30
CA GLY A 376 15.35 -25.44 -9.73
C GLY A 376 16.75 -26.08 -9.74
N THR A 377 17.68 -25.54 -10.51
CA THR A 377 19.06 -26.03 -10.64
C THR A 377 20.12 -24.94 -10.59
N THR A 378 19.87 -23.80 -11.18
CA THR A 378 20.79 -22.66 -11.28
C THR A 378 20.05 -21.34 -11.20
N TYR A 379 20.78 -20.26 -10.92
CA TYR A 379 20.25 -18.89 -11.01
C TYR A 379 20.35 -18.38 -12.44
N GLN A 380 19.21 -17.91 -12.98
CA GLN A 380 19.10 -17.26 -14.28
C GLN A 380 18.88 -15.77 -14.13
N THR A 381 19.62 -14.94 -14.83
CA THR A 381 19.40 -13.50 -14.84
C THR A 381 18.08 -13.17 -15.55
N ILE A 382 17.18 -12.52 -14.84
CA ILE A 382 15.85 -12.12 -15.33
C ILE A 382 15.75 -10.61 -15.57
N PHE A 383 16.62 -9.83 -14.92
CA PHE A 383 16.69 -8.38 -15.10
C PHE A 383 18.09 -7.87 -14.81
N GLU A 384 18.52 -6.82 -15.54
CA GLU A 384 19.78 -6.10 -15.34
C GLU A 384 19.55 -4.59 -15.32
N ASN A 385 20.19 -3.91 -14.40
CA ASN A 385 20.24 -2.45 -14.37
C ASN A 385 21.66 -1.94 -14.45
N THR A 386 21.87 -0.94 -15.31
CA THR A 386 23.11 -0.18 -15.40
C THR A 386 22.78 1.29 -15.16
N GLY A 387 22.77 1.71 -13.92
CA GLY A 387 22.46 3.08 -13.52
C GLY A 387 22.08 3.18 -12.05
N GLU A 388 22.09 4.39 -11.58
CA GLU A 388 21.80 4.73 -10.20
C GLU A 388 20.42 4.25 -9.75
N VAL A 389 20.35 3.71 -8.55
CA VAL A 389 19.08 3.40 -7.86
C VAL A 389 18.62 4.61 -7.06
N GLY A 390 19.34 5.00 -6.03
CA GLY A 390 19.07 6.16 -5.21
C GLY A 390 17.86 6.01 -4.31
N GLU A 391 17.00 7.04 -4.27
CA GLU A 391 15.70 6.97 -3.62
C GLU A 391 14.85 5.86 -4.26
N ARG A 392 13.76 5.48 -3.62
CA ARG A 392 12.93 4.34 -4.06
C ARG A 392 12.68 4.34 -5.57
N LYS A 393 13.10 3.27 -6.23
CA LYS A 393 12.96 3.08 -7.67
C LYS A 393 12.39 1.71 -7.97
N GLU A 394 11.40 1.67 -8.86
CA GLU A 394 10.77 0.44 -9.34
C GLU A 394 11.34 0.04 -10.69
N PHE A 395 11.43 -1.28 -10.90
CA PHE A 395 11.93 -1.90 -12.11
C PHE A 395 10.98 -3.02 -12.51
N ALA A 396 10.33 -2.86 -13.66
CA ALA A 396 9.44 -3.87 -14.22
C ALA A 396 10.20 -4.81 -15.18
N PHE A 397 9.80 -6.07 -15.20
CA PHE A 397 10.33 -7.12 -16.08
C PHE A 397 9.23 -8.15 -16.39
N GLU A 398 9.53 -9.14 -17.23
CA GLU A 398 8.57 -10.18 -17.60
C GLU A 398 8.16 -11.05 -16.41
N ASP A 399 6.90 -11.55 -16.42
CA ASP A 399 6.39 -12.46 -15.40
C ASP A 399 7.35 -13.62 -15.20
N THR A 400 7.85 -13.77 -13.99
CA THR A 400 8.79 -14.82 -13.60
C THR A 400 8.23 -15.57 -12.39
N THR A 401 8.35 -16.90 -12.39
CA THR A 401 7.94 -17.76 -11.27
C THR A 401 9.17 -18.46 -10.69
N ALA A 402 9.40 -18.31 -9.38
CA ALA A 402 10.52 -18.95 -8.69
C ALA A 402 10.27 -19.11 -7.20
N GLN A 403 11.00 -20.02 -6.54
CA GLN A 403 11.02 -20.17 -5.07
C GLN A 403 12.08 -19.31 -4.40
N LYS A 404 13.09 -18.88 -5.14
CA LYS A 404 14.18 -18.05 -4.67
C LYS A 404 14.57 -17.03 -5.72
N ILE A 405 14.97 -15.86 -5.24
CA ILE A 405 15.59 -14.83 -6.07
C ILE A 405 16.93 -14.41 -5.47
N ARG A 406 17.79 -13.84 -6.30
CA ARG A 406 19.08 -13.31 -5.89
C ARG A 406 19.33 -11.95 -6.54
N LEU A 407 19.56 -10.93 -5.71
CA LEU A 407 20.11 -9.65 -6.13
C LEU A 407 21.64 -9.77 -6.15
N VAL A 408 22.25 -9.46 -7.29
CA VAL A 408 23.71 -9.48 -7.46
C VAL A 408 24.17 -8.08 -7.81
N ILE A 409 24.83 -7.39 -6.88
CA ILE A 409 25.44 -6.09 -7.15
C ILE A 409 26.78 -6.33 -7.85
N THR A 410 26.91 -5.76 -9.05
CA THR A 410 28.03 -6.02 -9.98
C THR A 410 28.96 -4.84 -10.15
N ALA A 411 28.51 -3.61 -9.87
CA ALA A 411 29.37 -2.44 -9.86
C ALA A 411 28.93 -1.40 -8.82
N LEU A 412 29.90 -0.69 -8.27
CA LEU A 412 29.74 0.32 -7.25
C LEU A 412 30.34 1.66 -7.71
N ARG A 413 29.78 2.74 -7.22
CA ARG A 413 30.27 4.10 -7.42
C ARG A 413 30.68 4.74 -6.11
N ALA A 414 31.58 5.73 -6.20
CA ALA A 414 32.01 6.46 -5.03
C ALA A 414 30.94 7.43 -4.53
N ASP A 415 30.75 7.48 -3.24
CA ASP A 415 29.94 8.49 -2.54
C ASP A 415 30.48 9.89 -2.81
N THR A 416 29.57 10.84 -3.07
CA THR A 416 29.91 12.24 -3.34
C THR A 416 29.48 13.19 -2.23
N SER A 417 28.92 12.68 -1.13
CA SER A 417 28.52 13.48 0.03
C SER A 417 29.70 14.09 0.78
N ALA A 418 29.43 15.15 1.52
CA ALA A 418 30.50 15.90 2.21
C ALA A 418 31.27 15.06 3.25
N ASN A 419 30.60 14.13 3.93
CA ASN A 419 31.19 13.37 5.06
C ASN A 419 31.62 11.95 4.68
N SER A 420 31.21 11.43 3.52
CA SER A 420 31.51 10.06 3.09
C SER A 420 32.14 9.98 1.69
N ALA A 421 32.65 11.10 1.17
CA ALA A 421 33.24 11.14 -0.17
C ALA A 421 34.29 10.07 -0.41
N GLY A 422 34.11 9.30 -1.50
CA GLY A 422 35.01 8.20 -1.87
C GLY A 422 34.65 6.84 -1.29
N GLN A 423 33.71 6.73 -0.34
CA GLN A 423 33.24 5.42 0.13
C GLN A 423 32.43 4.74 -0.98
N THR A 424 32.52 3.41 -1.05
CA THR A 424 31.86 2.62 -2.09
C THR A 424 31.00 1.46 -1.52
N ASP A 425 31.09 1.16 -0.23
CA ASP A 425 30.28 0.12 0.43
C ASP A 425 28.77 0.45 0.35
N PRO A 426 27.95 -0.38 -0.32
CA PRO A 426 26.54 -0.08 -0.52
C PRO A 426 25.71 -0.31 0.74
N SER A 427 24.60 0.42 0.83
CA SER A 427 23.61 0.28 1.89
C SER A 427 22.21 0.45 1.32
N ILE A 428 21.32 -0.51 1.61
CA ILE A 428 19.94 -0.55 1.13
C ILE A 428 19.00 -0.47 2.34
N ALA A 429 18.07 0.48 2.29
CA ALA A 429 17.04 0.62 3.32
C ALA A 429 15.94 -0.44 3.13
N GLU A 430 15.48 -0.66 1.89
CA GLU A 430 14.42 -1.63 1.64
C GLU A 430 14.55 -2.24 0.24
N PHE A 431 14.27 -3.54 0.12
CA PHE A 431 14.08 -4.29 -1.11
C PHE A 431 12.69 -4.92 -1.12
N GLU A 432 11.95 -4.69 -2.19
CA GLU A 432 10.55 -5.10 -2.31
C GLU A 432 10.36 -5.87 -3.63
N LEU A 433 9.44 -6.84 -3.65
CA LEU A 433 9.10 -7.64 -4.82
C LEU A 433 7.58 -7.73 -4.97
N TYR A 434 7.07 -7.56 -6.21
CA TYR A 434 5.64 -7.48 -6.48
C TYR A 434 5.25 -8.23 -7.75
N ARG A 435 3.98 -8.59 -7.84
CA ARG A 435 3.29 -8.91 -9.08
C ARG A 435 2.32 -7.77 -9.39
N ARG A 436 2.65 -6.93 -10.35
CA ARG A 436 1.82 -5.78 -10.77
C ARG A 436 1.20 -5.96 -12.14
#